data_aead10b2f53771bcb54314c31c7c6bc2
#
_entry.id   aead10b2f53771bcb54314c31c7c6bc2
#
_cell.length_a   1.000
_cell.length_b   1.000
_cell.length_c   1.000
_cell.angle_alpha   90.00
_cell.angle_beta   90.00
_cell.angle_gamma   90.00
#
_symmetry.space_group_name_H-M   'P 1'
#
loop_
_entity.id
_entity.type
_entity.pdbx_description
1 polymer ?
#
loop_
_entity_poly.entity_id
_entity_poly.type
_entity_poly.pdbx_seq_one_letter_code
_entity_poly.pdbx_strand_id
1 'polypeptide(L)'
;MTKVKNIVMLGFGDMGKGIAQVCLMAGYTVIAVDVSDEIIEKGLEYNKTGFEKLEAKGKLPEGVSATDMMARLSVNKDLSKAVKNADLVIEAVVEKLDLKQKLCATVIDNSPNHCIFASNTSSMSITEIAQSCKKPQNVIGIHFFNPAPLMRLIEVIKGDRSSNEAMDIGVGVSESLPCLRGERFVARVLKDRPGFIVNRVLSPSSLYSNYIVDLAYEKGIPWEQVDADLSGPNAPMTSLTLADFTGRDIAYHTQLYYAETLSPDFKPGKVLTMQNNDGTLGKKTGQGFYDWSKGRPKPDLSKKAGLVNRLVFAAITANEGCRILEEGVANSWKVIDEAILAGMNFPGPMKYATEHYEELSKLLEEYSEKLDKPYLKPCELLKSGKFVDMI
;
A
#
# COMPACT_ATOMS: atom_id res chain seq x y z
N MET A 1 2.70 11.75 27.13
CA MET A 1 2.15 10.82 26.12
C MET A 1 1.88 9.48 26.77
N THR A 2 0.69 8.92 26.58
CA THR A 2 0.34 7.58 27.08
C THR A 2 1.24 6.56 26.39
N LYS A 3 2.01 5.79 27.17
CA LYS A 3 2.93 4.79 26.60
C LYS A 3 2.10 3.57 26.16
N VAL A 4 2.02 3.32 24.85
CA VAL A 4 1.36 2.13 24.29
C VAL A 4 2.08 0.87 24.80
N LYS A 5 1.30 -0.11 25.27
CA LYS A 5 1.77 -1.43 25.73
C LYS A 5 0.93 -2.56 25.13
N ASN A 6 -0.38 -2.37 25.08
CA ASN A 6 -1.36 -3.37 24.69
C ASN A 6 -1.93 -3.04 23.32
N ILE A 7 -1.63 -3.88 22.34
CA ILE A 7 -2.13 -3.75 20.97
C ILE A 7 -3.16 -4.85 20.71
N VAL A 8 -4.29 -4.50 20.14
CA VAL A 8 -5.24 -5.47 19.60
C VAL A 8 -5.10 -5.51 18.09
N MET A 9 -4.83 -6.70 17.56
CA MET A 9 -4.78 -6.96 16.11
C MET A 9 -6.13 -7.49 15.66
N LEU A 10 -6.91 -6.67 14.99
CA LEU A 10 -8.26 -7.00 14.50
C LEU A 10 -8.19 -7.44 13.04
N GLY A 11 -8.46 -8.72 12.81
CA GLY A 11 -8.14 -9.44 11.59
C GLY A 11 -6.74 -10.08 11.68
N PHE A 12 -6.66 -11.42 11.63
CA PHE A 12 -5.40 -12.16 11.80
C PHE A 12 -4.98 -12.93 10.54
N GLY A 13 -5.49 -12.48 9.39
CA GLY A 13 -5.12 -12.95 8.05
C GLY A 13 -3.69 -12.59 7.65
N ASP A 14 -3.44 -12.52 6.33
CA ASP A 14 -2.06 -12.35 5.81
C ASP A 14 -1.37 -11.07 6.28
N MET A 15 -2.07 -9.94 6.35
CA MET A 15 -1.49 -8.71 6.90
C MET A 15 -1.40 -8.76 8.42
N GLY A 16 -2.50 -9.12 9.10
CA GLY A 16 -2.60 -9.06 10.56
C GLY A 16 -1.56 -9.94 11.28
N LYS A 17 -1.32 -11.17 10.81
CA LYS A 17 -0.29 -12.05 11.39
C LYS A 17 1.12 -11.47 11.28
N GLY A 18 1.44 -10.79 10.15
CA GLY A 18 2.73 -10.14 9.93
C GLY A 18 2.88 -8.84 10.74
N ILE A 19 1.81 -8.06 10.91
CA ILE A 19 1.79 -6.87 11.76
C ILE A 19 1.93 -7.28 13.23
N ALA A 20 1.21 -8.29 13.69
CA ALA A 20 1.36 -8.84 15.03
C ALA A 20 2.80 -9.28 15.31
N GLN A 21 3.47 -9.93 14.35
CA GLN A 21 4.87 -10.36 14.49
C GLN A 21 5.79 -9.17 14.82
N VAL A 22 5.70 -8.08 14.06
CA VAL A 22 6.58 -6.91 14.30
C VAL A 22 6.21 -6.17 15.59
N CYS A 23 4.93 -6.15 15.98
CA CYS A 23 4.52 -5.61 17.29
C CYS A 23 5.10 -6.42 18.45
N LEU A 24 5.06 -7.75 18.38
CA LEU A 24 5.66 -8.64 19.38
C LEU A 24 7.18 -8.45 19.47
N MET A 25 7.86 -8.33 18.31
CA MET A 25 9.30 -8.04 18.26
C MET A 25 9.66 -6.70 18.88
N ALA A 26 8.80 -5.70 18.80
CA ALA A 26 8.97 -4.40 19.46
C ALA A 26 8.68 -4.44 20.98
N GLY A 27 8.23 -5.58 21.52
CA GLY A 27 7.97 -5.77 22.94
C GLY A 27 6.54 -5.48 23.38
N TYR A 28 5.62 -5.23 22.46
CA TYR A 28 4.20 -5.05 22.77
C TYR A 28 3.53 -6.37 23.16
N THR A 29 2.48 -6.29 23.99
CA THR A 29 1.53 -7.38 24.18
C THR A 29 0.47 -7.29 23.09
N VAL A 30 0.16 -8.41 22.42
CA VAL A 30 -0.79 -8.46 21.32
C VAL A 30 -1.94 -9.39 21.63
N ILE A 31 -3.18 -8.93 21.43
CA ILE A 31 -4.38 -9.75 21.43
C ILE A 31 -4.88 -9.84 20.00
N ALA A 32 -4.81 -11.02 19.39
CA ALA A 32 -5.37 -11.26 18.05
C ALA A 32 -6.87 -11.53 18.13
N VAL A 33 -7.63 -10.88 17.25
CA VAL A 33 -9.09 -11.06 17.12
C VAL A 33 -9.41 -11.43 15.68
N ASP A 34 -10.04 -12.58 15.48
CA ASP A 34 -10.60 -12.98 14.19
C ASP A 34 -11.85 -13.84 14.42
N VAL A 35 -12.72 -13.93 13.42
CA VAL A 35 -13.95 -14.75 13.48
C VAL A 35 -13.70 -16.21 13.11
N SER A 36 -12.63 -16.48 12.36
CA SER A 36 -12.29 -17.81 11.83
C SER A 36 -11.21 -18.49 12.68
N ASP A 37 -11.52 -19.69 13.22
CA ASP A 37 -10.55 -20.51 13.92
C ASP A 37 -9.36 -20.89 13.03
N GLU A 38 -9.63 -21.22 11.77
CA GLU A 38 -8.61 -21.58 10.79
C GLU A 38 -7.60 -20.42 10.56
N ILE A 39 -8.10 -19.18 10.46
CA ILE A 39 -7.24 -18.00 10.29
C ILE A 39 -6.40 -17.79 11.56
N ILE A 40 -7.00 -17.94 12.73
CA ILE A 40 -6.32 -17.83 14.03
C ILE A 40 -5.18 -18.87 14.11
N GLU A 41 -5.48 -20.14 13.87
CA GLU A 41 -4.50 -21.23 13.92
C GLU A 41 -3.32 -20.98 12.96
N LYS A 42 -3.61 -20.63 11.70
CA LYS A 42 -2.60 -20.28 10.70
C LYS A 42 -1.75 -19.07 11.13
N GLY A 43 -2.38 -18.06 11.74
CA GLY A 43 -1.68 -16.87 12.23
C GLY A 43 -0.76 -17.19 13.42
N LEU A 44 -1.20 -18.02 14.36
CA LEU A 44 -0.40 -18.48 15.49
C LEU A 44 0.79 -19.29 15.00
N GLU A 45 0.59 -20.27 14.11
CA GLU A 45 1.66 -21.10 13.54
C GLU A 45 2.66 -20.26 12.73
N TYR A 46 2.19 -19.29 11.95
CA TYR A 46 3.05 -18.34 11.24
C TYR A 46 3.99 -17.59 12.20
N ASN A 47 3.46 -17.07 13.31
CA ASN A 47 4.25 -16.31 14.28
C ASN A 47 5.24 -17.22 15.00
N LYS A 48 4.78 -18.41 15.48
CA LYS A 48 5.64 -19.41 16.14
C LYS A 48 6.82 -19.82 15.26
N THR A 49 6.52 -20.33 14.06
CA THR A 49 7.57 -20.74 13.10
C THR A 49 8.48 -19.57 12.70
N GLY A 50 7.90 -18.37 12.59
CA GLY A 50 8.64 -17.15 12.31
C GLY A 50 9.66 -16.83 13.40
N PHE A 51 9.26 -16.84 14.65
CA PHE A 51 10.14 -16.57 15.79
C PHE A 51 11.20 -17.67 15.99
N GLU A 52 10.85 -18.95 15.85
CA GLU A 52 11.81 -20.05 15.89
C GLU A 52 12.92 -19.89 14.82
N LYS A 53 12.54 -19.47 13.61
CA LYS A 53 13.52 -19.17 12.54
C LYS A 53 14.39 -17.95 12.84
N LEU A 54 13.84 -16.93 13.48
CA LEU A 54 14.59 -15.74 13.87
C LEU A 54 15.56 -16.05 15.02
N GLU A 55 15.12 -16.82 16.01
CA GLU A 55 15.95 -17.31 17.12
C GLU A 55 17.13 -18.13 16.61
N ALA A 56 16.89 -19.12 15.75
CA ALA A 56 17.93 -19.94 15.13
C ALA A 56 18.97 -19.14 14.33
N LYS A 57 18.60 -17.92 13.88
CA LYS A 57 19.50 -16.99 13.16
C LYS A 57 20.10 -15.91 14.06
N GLY A 58 19.87 -15.94 15.36
CA GLY A 58 20.32 -14.91 16.30
C GLY A 58 19.75 -13.51 15.99
N LYS A 59 18.50 -13.43 15.45
CA LYS A 59 17.84 -12.18 15.04
C LYS A 59 16.72 -11.74 15.99
N LEU A 60 16.50 -12.43 17.10
CA LEU A 60 15.67 -11.96 18.19
C LEU A 60 16.46 -10.99 19.08
N PRO A 61 15.77 -10.11 19.86
CA PRO A 61 16.45 -9.31 20.87
C PRO A 61 17.25 -10.14 21.85
N GLU A 62 18.35 -9.60 22.36
CA GLU A 62 19.24 -10.31 23.30
C GLU A 62 18.46 -10.79 24.55
N GLY A 63 18.65 -12.05 24.91
CA GLY A 63 18.00 -12.68 26.05
C GLY A 63 16.51 -12.99 25.88
N VAL A 64 15.96 -12.89 24.67
CA VAL A 64 14.55 -13.17 24.38
C VAL A 64 14.43 -14.38 23.45
N SER A 65 13.66 -15.39 23.88
CA SER A 65 13.39 -16.60 23.11
C SER A 65 12.12 -16.48 22.24
N ALA A 66 11.96 -17.40 21.29
CA ALA A 66 10.71 -17.55 20.53
C ALA A 66 9.51 -17.81 21.45
N THR A 67 9.72 -18.56 22.53
CA THR A 67 8.70 -18.81 23.58
C THR A 67 8.29 -17.53 24.28
N ASP A 68 9.24 -16.66 24.64
CA ASP A 68 8.94 -15.36 25.27
C ASP A 68 8.15 -14.43 24.33
N MET A 69 8.46 -14.47 23.03
CA MET A 69 7.67 -13.73 22.03
C MET A 69 6.24 -14.23 21.97
N MET A 70 6.02 -15.55 21.89
CA MET A 70 4.70 -16.16 21.85
C MET A 70 3.91 -15.97 23.13
N ALA A 71 4.56 -15.87 24.29
CA ALA A 71 3.90 -15.61 25.58
C ALA A 71 3.22 -14.22 25.64
N ARG A 72 3.62 -13.28 24.77
CA ARG A 72 2.98 -11.95 24.62
C ARG A 72 1.82 -11.93 23.64
N LEU A 73 1.56 -13.04 22.93
CA LEU A 73 0.45 -13.20 21.99
C LEU A 73 -0.67 -14.00 22.63
N SER A 74 -1.86 -13.44 22.64
CA SER A 74 -3.08 -14.13 23.05
C SER A 74 -4.18 -13.95 21.99
N VAL A 75 -5.25 -14.73 22.10
CA VAL A 75 -6.41 -14.68 21.20
C VAL A 75 -7.67 -14.43 22.00
N ASN A 76 -8.56 -13.60 21.46
CA ASN A 76 -9.90 -13.43 22.03
C ASN A 76 -10.90 -13.16 20.90
N LYS A 77 -11.88 -14.06 20.71
CA LYS A 77 -12.91 -13.90 19.68
C LYS A 77 -13.96 -12.83 19.99
N ASP A 78 -14.11 -12.45 21.25
CA ASP A 78 -15.01 -11.39 21.70
C ASP A 78 -14.27 -10.04 21.62
N LEU A 79 -14.56 -9.25 20.57
CA LEU A 79 -13.94 -7.96 20.33
C LEU A 79 -14.13 -7.02 21.53
N SER A 80 -15.33 -6.96 22.08
CA SER A 80 -15.64 -6.04 23.20
C SER A 80 -14.82 -6.36 24.46
N LYS A 81 -14.47 -7.65 24.67
CA LYS A 81 -13.58 -8.06 25.76
C LYS A 81 -12.12 -7.80 25.42
N ALA A 82 -11.71 -8.06 24.17
CA ALA A 82 -10.34 -7.90 23.74
C ALA A 82 -9.84 -6.45 23.87
N VAL A 83 -10.71 -5.47 23.59
CA VAL A 83 -10.32 -4.05 23.57
C VAL A 83 -10.40 -3.34 24.93
N LYS A 84 -10.87 -4.01 26.01
CA LYS A 84 -11.06 -3.36 27.32
C LYS A 84 -9.83 -2.66 27.89
N ASN A 85 -8.63 -3.17 27.60
CA ASN A 85 -7.36 -2.62 28.06
C ASN A 85 -6.44 -2.26 26.89
N ALA A 86 -7.00 -2.05 25.69
CA ALA A 86 -6.23 -1.70 24.51
C ALA A 86 -5.76 -0.25 24.55
N ASP A 87 -4.50 -0.02 24.22
CA ASP A 87 -3.95 1.31 23.98
C ASP A 87 -4.04 1.66 22.48
N LEU A 88 -3.91 0.65 21.62
CA LEU A 88 -3.99 0.77 20.17
C LEU A 88 -4.70 -0.47 19.59
N VAL A 89 -5.62 -0.26 18.67
CA VAL A 89 -6.19 -1.32 17.84
C VAL A 89 -5.72 -1.12 16.41
N ILE A 90 -5.08 -2.12 15.81
CA ILE A 90 -4.72 -2.11 14.38
C ILE A 90 -5.70 -3.04 13.67
N GLU A 91 -6.46 -2.51 12.72
CA GLU A 91 -7.47 -3.25 11.96
C GLU A 91 -6.92 -3.62 10.58
N ALA A 92 -6.99 -4.91 10.23
CA ALA A 92 -6.60 -5.48 8.94
C ALA A 92 -7.61 -6.56 8.48
N VAL A 93 -8.90 -6.24 8.56
CA VAL A 93 -9.99 -7.09 8.05
C VAL A 93 -10.22 -6.85 6.55
N VAL A 94 -11.19 -7.57 5.95
CA VAL A 94 -11.56 -7.41 4.54
C VAL A 94 -11.99 -5.98 4.21
N GLU A 95 -11.69 -5.52 2.98
CA GLU A 95 -11.91 -4.15 2.52
C GLU A 95 -13.40 -3.88 2.22
N LYS A 96 -14.19 -3.67 3.29
CA LYS A 96 -15.61 -3.30 3.25
C LYS A 96 -15.87 -2.15 4.21
N LEU A 97 -16.29 -1.01 3.69
CA LEU A 97 -16.43 0.24 4.46
C LEU A 97 -17.41 0.09 5.63
N ASP A 98 -18.58 -0.45 5.38
CA ASP A 98 -19.63 -0.67 6.40
C ASP A 98 -19.15 -1.57 7.56
N LEU A 99 -18.36 -2.59 7.23
CA LEU A 99 -17.74 -3.46 8.24
C LEU A 99 -16.72 -2.69 9.08
N LYS A 100 -15.82 -1.94 8.43
CA LYS A 100 -14.78 -1.16 9.14
C LYS A 100 -15.39 -0.06 10.01
N GLN A 101 -16.43 0.62 9.54
CA GLN A 101 -17.19 1.59 10.32
C GLN A 101 -17.82 0.96 11.57
N LYS A 102 -18.47 -0.19 11.43
CA LYS A 102 -19.07 -0.93 12.55
C LYS A 102 -18.02 -1.38 13.56
N LEU A 103 -16.90 -1.91 13.10
CA LEU A 103 -15.80 -2.36 13.96
C LEU A 103 -15.15 -1.17 14.68
N CYS A 104 -14.90 -0.06 13.98
CA CYS A 104 -14.39 1.17 14.56
C CYS A 104 -15.30 1.68 15.70
N ALA A 105 -16.59 1.77 15.46
CA ALA A 105 -17.56 2.18 16.49
C ALA A 105 -17.55 1.22 17.69
N THR A 106 -17.54 -0.09 17.45
CA THR A 106 -17.51 -1.12 18.50
C THR A 106 -16.23 -0.99 19.36
N VAL A 107 -15.08 -0.80 18.72
CA VAL A 107 -13.80 -0.60 19.43
C VAL A 107 -13.86 0.64 20.29
N ILE A 108 -14.23 1.78 19.73
CA ILE A 108 -14.26 3.07 20.44
C ILE A 108 -15.25 3.05 21.60
N ASP A 109 -16.36 2.35 21.49
CA ASP A 109 -17.38 2.25 22.55
C ASP A 109 -16.96 1.33 23.72
N ASN A 110 -16.06 0.37 23.49
CA ASN A 110 -15.69 -0.64 24.50
C ASN A 110 -14.24 -0.53 25.00
N SER A 111 -13.42 0.35 24.42
CA SER A 111 -12.02 0.56 24.80
C SER A 111 -11.84 1.76 25.74
N PRO A 112 -10.67 1.90 26.38
CA PRO A 112 -10.34 3.09 27.18
C PRO A 112 -10.40 4.37 26.35
N ASN A 113 -10.61 5.51 27.03
CA ASN A 113 -10.75 6.81 26.35
C ASN A 113 -9.54 7.23 25.51
N HIS A 114 -8.35 6.76 25.88
CA HIS A 114 -7.10 7.05 25.20
C HIS A 114 -6.79 6.10 24.03
N CYS A 115 -7.56 5.03 23.87
CA CYS A 115 -7.32 4.04 22.83
C CYS A 115 -7.43 4.65 21.44
N ILE A 116 -6.45 4.33 20.59
CA ILE A 116 -6.43 4.73 19.19
C ILE A 116 -6.93 3.56 18.33
N PHE A 117 -7.79 3.85 17.37
CA PHE A 117 -8.15 2.92 16.30
C PHE A 117 -7.38 3.28 15.04
N ALA A 118 -6.62 2.32 14.50
CA ALA A 118 -5.82 2.48 13.30
C ALA A 118 -6.25 1.46 12.23
N SER A 119 -6.72 1.91 11.07
CA SER A 119 -7.02 1.00 9.96
C SER A 119 -5.80 0.80 9.07
N ASN A 120 -5.56 -0.45 8.65
CA ASN A 120 -4.51 -0.80 7.68
C ASN A 120 -5.03 -0.78 6.23
N THR A 121 -6.17 -0.15 5.98
CA THR A 121 -6.69 -0.03 4.61
C THR A 121 -5.65 0.58 3.66
N SER A 122 -5.65 0.15 2.41
CA SER A 122 -4.80 0.69 1.34
C SER A 122 -5.50 1.72 0.45
N SER A 123 -6.84 1.80 0.54
CA SER A 123 -7.65 2.57 -0.41
C SER A 123 -8.80 3.35 0.22
N MET A 124 -9.38 2.86 1.32
CA MET A 124 -10.55 3.51 1.93
C MET A 124 -10.16 4.75 2.72
N SER A 125 -11.05 5.74 2.72
CA SER A 125 -10.89 6.95 3.50
C SER A 125 -10.97 6.66 5.01
N ILE A 126 -9.95 7.10 5.75
CA ILE A 126 -9.92 7.06 7.21
C ILE A 126 -11.03 7.94 7.78
N THR A 127 -11.32 9.06 7.11
CA THR A 127 -12.41 9.98 7.45
C THR A 127 -13.77 9.29 7.38
N GLU A 128 -14.01 8.50 6.32
CA GLU A 128 -15.25 7.74 6.17
C GLU A 128 -15.35 6.60 7.20
N ILE A 129 -14.25 5.87 7.46
CA ILE A 129 -14.22 4.84 8.50
C ILE A 129 -14.58 5.43 9.87
N ALA A 130 -14.10 6.65 10.17
CA ALA A 130 -14.38 7.34 11.42
C ALA A 130 -15.78 7.96 11.51
N GLN A 131 -16.59 7.96 10.45
CA GLN A 131 -17.83 8.72 10.37
C GLN A 131 -18.85 8.34 11.46
N SER A 132 -18.94 7.05 11.80
CA SER A 132 -19.85 6.53 12.80
C SER A 132 -19.27 6.49 14.22
N CYS A 133 -18.03 6.92 14.42
CA CYS A 133 -17.35 6.86 15.71
C CYS A 133 -17.68 8.05 16.61
N LYS A 134 -17.91 7.80 17.90
CA LYS A 134 -18.12 8.85 18.90
C LYS A 134 -16.88 9.70 19.17
N LYS A 135 -15.68 9.15 18.91
CA LYS A 135 -14.38 9.80 19.12
C LYS A 135 -13.54 9.72 17.83
N PRO A 136 -13.95 10.40 16.76
CA PRO A 136 -13.23 10.36 15.48
C PRO A 136 -11.82 10.92 15.56
N GLN A 137 -11.52 11.73 16.59
CA GLN A 137 -10.17 12.25 16.85
C GLN A 137 -9.16 11.16 17.23
N ASN A 138 -9.61 9.98 17.66
CA ASN A 138 -8.79 8.81 17.99
C ASN A 138 -8.68 7.81 16.83
N VAL A 139 -9.13 8.17 15.62
CA VAL A 139 -9.10 7.29 14.45
C VAL A 139 -8.04 7.79 13.47
N ILE A 140 -7.12 6.91 13.07
CA ILE A 140 -6.04 7.16 12.10
C ILE A 140 -5.92 6.00 11.13
N GLY A 141 -5.10 6.14 10.09
CA GLY A 141 -4.61 5.02 9.29
C GLY A 141 -3.19 4.63 9.73
N ILE A 142 -2.88 3.34 9.72
CA ILE A 142 -1.50 2.83 9.77
C ILE A 142 -1.39 1.77 8.66
N HIS A 143 -0.93 2.19 7.50
CA HIS A 143 -0.85 1.37 6.30
C HIS A 143 0.52 0.70 6.19
N PHE A 144 0.52 -0.62 6.32
CA PHE A 144 1.70 -1.47 6.14
C PHE A 144 1.76 -2.00 4.72
N PHE A 145 2.97 -2.14 4.20
CA PHE A 145 3.22 -2.81 2.92
C PHE A 145 3.51 -4.30 3.13
N ASN A 146 2.99 -5.13 2.24
CA ASN A 146 3.09 -6.59 2.35
C ASN A 146 4.43 -7.13 1.79
N PRO A 147 5.19 -7.99 2.51
CA PRO A 147 4.94 -8.47 3.88
C PRO A 147 5.42 -7.49 4.97
N ALA A 148 4.60 -7.24 5.99
CA ALA A 148 4.89 -6.27 7.04
C ALA A 148 6.25 -6.43 7.75
N PRO A 149 6.80 -7.64 8.00
CA PRO A 149 8.12 -7.79 8.59
C PRO A 149 9.29 -7.43 7.66
N LEU A 150 9.07 -7.35 6.34
CA LEU A 150 10.13 -7.15 5.34
C LEU A 150 10.10 -5.78 4.68
N MET A 151 8.92 -5.18 4.53
CA MET A 151 8.75 -3.89 3.86
C MET A 151 9.06 -2.77 4.83
N ARG A 152 9.92 -1.84 4.42
CA ARG A 152 10.43 -0.78 5.30
C ARG A 152 9.45 0.35 5.53
N LEU A 153 8.52 0.59 4.60
CA LEU A 153 7.56 1.69 4.68
C LEU A 153 6.37 1.36 5.59
N ILE A 154 6.01 2.35 6.40
CA ILE A 154 4.70 2.48 7.05
C ILE A 154 4.19 3.88 6.78
N GLU A 155 2.98 4.02 6.26
CA GLU A 155 2.30 5.30 6.13
C GLU A 155 1.35 5.48 7.31
N VAL A 156 1.43 6.63 8.01
CA VAL A 156 0.50 6.99 9.09
C VAL A 156 -0.38 8.13 8.60
N ILE A 157 -1.69 7.86 8.47
CA ILE A 157 -2.63 8.69 7.74
C ILE A 157 -3.53 9.47 8.69
N LYS A 158 -3.61 10.77 8.49
CA LYS A 158 -4.48 11.69 9.21
C LYS A 158 -5.83 11.81 8.51
N GLY A 159 -6.89 11.25 9.11
CA GLY A 159 -8.26 11.58 8.72
C GLY A 159 -8.61 13.03 9.10
N ASP A 160 -9.64 13.60 8.48
CA ASP A 160 -10.01 15.02 8.67
C ASP A 160 -10.25 15.41 10.14
N ARG A 161 -10.71 14.45 10.96
CA ARG A 161 -11.00 14.65 12.38
C ARG A 161 -9.95 14.04 13.32
N SER A 162 -8.91 13.40 12.80
CA SER A 162 -7.84 12.82 13.62
C SER A 162 -7.05 13.88 14.37
N SER A 163 -6.81 13.65 15.65
CA SER A 163 -5.99 14.56 16.47
C SER A 163 -4.50 14.43 16.14
N ASN A 164 -3.74 15.47 16.38
CA ASN A 164 -2.28 15.40 16.27
C ASN A 164 -1.69 14.42 17.30
N GLU A 165 -2.29 14.32 18.50
CA GLU A 165 -1.88 13.35 19.52
C GLU A 165 -2.02 11.90 19.02
N ALA A 166 -3.15 11.56 18.37
CA ALA A 166 -3.35 10.24 17.79
C ALA A 166 -2.31 9.95 16.69
N MET A 167 -2.02 10.95 15.84
CA MET A 167 -0.97 10.84 14.81
C MET A 167 0.41 10.62 15.44
N ASP A 168 0.77 11.37 16.48
CA ASP A 168 2.07 11.24 17.15
C ASP A 168 2.24 9.89 17.83
N ILE A 169 1.16 9.35 18.42
CA ILE A 169 1.16 7.99 18.97
C ILE A 169 1.33 6.95 17.84
N GLY A 170 0.57 7.07 16.75
CA GLY A 170 0.67 6.17 15.59
C GLY A 170 2.07 6.16 14.97
N VAL A 171 2.68 7.34 14.80
CA VAL A 171 4.06 7.48 14.29
C VAL A 171 5.05 6.86 15.27
N GLY A 172 4.99 7.19 16.56
CA GLY A 172 5.91 6.67 17.56
C GLY A 172 5.85 5.14 17.69
N VAL A 173 4.65 4.55 17.62
CA VAL A 173 4.52 3.08 17.52
C VAL A 173 5.14 2.56 16.24
N SER A 174 4.81 3.14 15.09
CA SER A 174 5.32 2.69 13.79
C SER A 174 6.86 2.74 13.70
N GLU A 175 7.49 3.79 14.23
CA GLU A 175 8.95 3.95 14.31
C GLU A 175 9.60 2.90 15.23
N SER A 176 8.92 2.46 16.28
CA SER A 176 9.42 1.43 17.20
C SER A 176 9.41 0.01 16.62
N LEU A 177 8.66 -0.21 15.53
CA LEU A 177 8.51 -1.54 14.95
C LEU A 177 9.75 -1.95 14.14
N PRO A 178 10.39 -3.08 14.41
CA PRO A 178 11.55 -3.53 13.65
C PRO A 178 11.18 -3.95 12.23
N CYS A 179 12.16 -3.87 11.34
CA CYS A 179 12.08 -4.41 9.98
C CYS A 179 13.27 -5.33 9.72
N LEU A 180 13.03 -6.49 9.12
CA LEU A 180 14.07 -7.48 8.85
C LEU A 180 15.01 -7.10 7.69
N ARG A 181 14.69 -6.05 6.94
CA ARG A 181 15.48 -5.54 5.80
C ARG A 181 16.11 -4.17 6.03
N GLY A 182 16.24 -3.72 7.26
CA GLY A 182 16.85 -2.45 7.62
C GLY A 182 15.91 -1.54 8.42
N GLU A 183 16.22 -0.26 8.48
CA GLU A 183 15.44 0.70 9.25
C GLU A 183 14.07 0.97 8.64
N ARG A 184 13.06 1.18 9.50
CA ARG A 184 11.75 1.64 9.09
C ARG A 184 11.82 3.07 8.58
N PHE A 185 11.03 3.34 7.55
CA PHE A 185 10.67 4.69 7.18
C PHE A 185 9.17 4.88 7.46
N VAL A 186 8.84 5.87 8.29
CA VAL A 186 7.46 6.20 8.64
C VAL A 186 7.08 7.51 7.98
N ALA A 187 6.21 7.43 6.98
CA ALA A 187 5.71 8.59 6.27
C ALA A 187 4.44 9.12 6.95
N ARG A 188 4.45 10.40 7.35
CA ARG A 188 3.24 11.10 7.80
C ARG A 188 2.42 11.54 6.59
N VAL A 189 1.24 10.99 6.44
CA VAL A 189 0.26 11.41 5.44
C VAL A 189 -0.65 12.45 6.08
N LEU A 190 -0.50 13.71 5.69
CA LEU A 190 -1.08 14.86 6.38
C LEU A 190 -2.56 15.08 6.06
N LYS A 191 -3.04 14.50 4.97
CA LYS A 191 -4.45 14.52 4.56
C LYS A 191 -4.85 13.17 3.99
N ASP A 192 -6.02 12.73 4.37
CA ASP A 192 -6.67 11.52 3.87
C ASP A 192 -7.12 11.73 2.42
N ARG A 193 -6.36 11.17 1.49
CA ARG A 193 -6.64 11.21 0.04
C ARG A 193 -6.44 9.82 -0.56
N PRO A 194 -7.16 9.48 -1.63
CA PRO A 194 -7.09 8.15 -2.26
C PRO A 194 -5.66 7.73 -2.58
N GLY A 195 -5.24 6.56 -2.06
CA GLY A 195 -3.92 5.98 -2.31
C GLY A 195 -2.77 6.57 -1.50
N PHE A 196 -3.03 7.51 -0.59
CA PHE A 196 -2.08 8.13 0.34
C PHE A 196 -0.85 8.75 -0.38
N ILE A 197 0.36 8.23 -0.20
CA ILE A 197 1.55 8.68 -0.92
C ILE A 197 1.92 7.68 -2.02
N VAL A 198 2.37 6.47 -1.66
CA VAL A 198 2.99 5.57 -2.64
C VAL A 198 2.00 5.06 -3.67
N ASN A 199 0.85 4.54 -3.25
CA ASN A 199 -0.15 4.05 -4.19
C ASN A 199 -0.69 5.19 -5.05
N ARG A 200 -0.86 6.40 -4.50
CA ARG A 200 -1.32 7.57 -5.24
C ARG A 200 -0.33 7.98 -6.33
N VAL A 201 0.97 8.09 -6.01
CA VAL A 201 2.02 8.48 -6.97
C VAL A 201 2.14 7.48 -8.11
N LEU A 202 1.99 6.18 -7.83
CA LEU A 202 2.18 5.13 -8.82
C LEU A 202 0.94 4.85 -9.68
N SER A 203 -0.26 5.07 -9.15
CA SER A 203 -1.53 4.71 -9.81
C SER A 203 -1.74 5.32 -11.21
N PRO A 204 -1.39 6.60 -11.47
CA PRO A 204 -1.60 7.18 -12.80
C PRO A 204 -0.77 6.53 -13.90
N SER A 205 0.28 5.78 -13.55
CA SER A 205 1.03 4.96 -14.50
C SER A 205 0.14 3.93 -15.21
N SER A 206 -0.98 3.54 -14.60
CA SER A 206 -1.97 2.65 -15.22
C SER A 206 -2.60 3.24 -16.48
N LEU A 207 -2.75 4.57 -16.56
CA LEU A 207 -3.32 5.25 -17.73
C LEU A 207 -2.45 4.98 -18.98
N TYR A 208 -1.14 5.11 -18.84
CA TYR A 208 -0.21 4.83 -19.92
C TYR A 208 -0.02 3.32 -20.15
N SER A 209 0.05 2.52 -19.09
CA SER A 209 0.16 1.06 -19.21
C SER A 209 -1.04 0.44 -19.93
N ASN A 210 -2.26 0.88 -19.62
CA ASN A 210 -3.46 0.42 -20.32
C ASN A 210 -3.41 0.78 -21.81
N TYR A 211 -3.03 2.02 -22.14
CA TYR A 211 -2.87 2.43 -23.54
C TYR A 211 -1.89 1.53 -24.29
N ILE A 212 -0.72 1.22 -23.70
CA ILE A 212 0.29 0.33 -24.33
C ILE A 212 -0.26 -1.07 -24.52
N VAL A 213 -0.91 -1.64 -23.49
CA VAL A 213 -1.47 -2.99 -23.52
C VAL A 213 -2.61 -3.09 -24.54
N ASP A 214 -3.51 -2.12 -24.56
CA ASP A 214 -4.65 -2.08 -25.51
C ASP A 214 -4.16 -1.92 -26.95
N LEU A 215 -3.18 -1.05 -27.21
CA LEU A 215 -2.55 -0.86 -28.52
C LEU A 215 -1.84 -2.14 -29.00
N ALA A 216 -1.13 -2.83 -28.09
CA ALA A 216 -0.46 -4.09 -28.43
C ALA A 216 -1.46 -5.18 -28.80
N TYR A 217 -2.56 -5.29 -28.05
CA TYR A 217 -3.65 -6.22 -28.34
C TYR A 217 -4.25 -5.96 -29.74
N GLU A 218 -4.54 -4.71 -30.06
CA GLU A 218 -5.11 -4.34 -31.36
C GLU A 218 -4.18 -4.61 -32.55
N LYS A 219 -2.86 -4.51 -32.30
CA LYS A 219 -1.84 -4.80 -33.30
C LYS A 219 -1.40 -6.27 -33.35
N GLY A 220 -1.93 -7.13 -32.48
CA GLY A 220 -1.53 -8.53 -32.39
C GLY A 220 -0.06 -8.72 -31.95
N ILE A 221 0.49 -7.79 -31.16
CA ILE A 221 1.87 -7.87 -30.65
C ILE A 221 1.91 -8.86 -29.49
N PRO A 222 2.86 -9.84 -29.49
CA PRO A 222 3.02 -10.79 -28.40
C PRO A 222 3.29 -10.12 -27.05
N TRP A 223 2.70 -10.67 -25.97
CA TRP A 223 2.85 -10.12 -24.61
C TRP A 223 4.29 -10.08 -24.13
N GLU A 224 5.13 -11.04 -24.54
CA GLU A 224 6.55 -11.07 -24.21
C GLU A 224 7.29 -9.81 -24.70
N GLN A 225 6.94 -9.30 -25.87
CA GLN A 225 7.56 -8.09 -26.42
C GLN A 225 7.12 -6.83 -25.68
N VAL A 226 5.84 -6.77 -25.26
CA VAL A 226 5.31 -5.69 -24.42
C VAL A 226 5.94 -5.72 -23.04
N ASP A 227 6.06 -6.91 -22.47
CA ASP A 227 6.67 -7.12 -21.16
C ASP A 227 8.17 -6.76 -21.17
N ALA A 228 8.90 -7.03 -22.29
CA ALA A 228 10.26 -6.60 -22.49
C ALA A 228 10.44 -5.07 -22.54
N ASP A 229 9.43 -4.35 -23.06
CA ASP A 229 9.42 -2.88 -23.03
C ASP A 229 9.14 -2.32 -21.64
N LEU A 230 8.15 -2.91 -20.93
CA LEU A 230 7.70 -2.44 -19.62
C LEU A 230 8.68 -2.79 -18.48
N SER A 231 9.35 -3.94 -18.59
CA SER A 231 10.17 -4.48 -17.49
C SER A 231 11.55 -3.84 -17.40
N GLY A 232 12.01 -3.64 -16.17
CA GLY A 232 13.39 -3.22 -15.90
C GLY A 232 14.37 -4.41 -16.02
N PRO A 233 15.67 -4.15 -16.30
CA PRO A 233 16.66 -5.18 -16.50
C PRO A 233 16.91 -6.09 -15.29
N ASN A 234 16.68 -5.59 -14.09
CA ASN A 234 16.92 -6.29 -12.82
C ASN A 234 15.63 -6.54 -12.03
N ALA A 235 14.47 -6.45 -12.67
CA ALA A 235 13.20 -6.70 -11.99
C ALA A 235 13.10 -8.17 -11.55
N PRO A 236 12.80 -8.48 -10.29
CA PRO A 236 12.69 -9.86 -9.80
C PRO A 236 11.52 -10.60 -10.44
N MET A 237 10.60 -9.87 -11.03
CA MET A 237 9.45 -10.33 -11.81
C MET A 237 9.18 -9.31 -12.92
N THR A 238 8.87 -9.78 -14.12
CA THR A 238 8.53 -8.90 -15.25
C THR A 238 7.19 -8.21 -15.00
N SER A 239 6.93 -7.08 -15.66
CA SER A 239 5.77 -6.23 -15.37
C SER A 239 4.43 -6.94 -15.58
N LEU A 240 4.25 -7.65 -16.70
CA LEU A 240 3.01 -8.39 -16.96
C LEU A 240 2.90 -9.67 -16.12
N THR A 241 4.03 -10.33 -15.81
CA THR A 241 4.03 -11.45 -14.85
C THR A 241 3.64 -10.98 -13.44
N LEU A 242 4.11 -9.81 -13.01
CA LEU A 242 3.73 -9.21 -11.72
C LEU A 242 2.24 -8.84 -11.71
N ALA A 243 1.72 -8.29 -12.81
CA ALA A 243 0.31 -7.97 -12.96
C ALA A 243 -0.59 -9.22 -12.82
N ASP A 244 -0.18 -10.34 -13.42
CA ASP A 244 -0.86 -11.64 -13.26
C ASP A 244 -0.71 -12.21 -11.84
N PHE A 245 0.46 -12.02 -11.21
CA PHE A 245 0.73 -12.52 -9.87
C PHE A 245 -0.14 -11.81 -8.82
N THR A 246 -0.31 -10.50 -8.95
CA THR A 246 -1.13 -9.68 -8.04
C THR A 246 -2.63 -9.88 -8.25
N GLY A 247 -3.03 -10.16 -9.48
CA GLY A 247 -4.41 -10.39 -9.86
C GLY A 247 -5.01 -9.24 -10.67
N ARG A 248 -5.56 -9.60 -11.84
CA ARG A 248 -6.14 -8.61 -12.77
C ARG A 248 -7.40 -7.95 -12.23
N ASP A 249 -8.20 -8.66 -11.45
CA ASP A 249 -9.37 -8.11 -10.76
C ASP A 249 -8.99 -7.04 -9.72
N ILE A 250 -7.90 -7.21 -9.00
CA ILE A 250 -7.41 -6.17 -8.06
C ILE A 250 -7.11 -4.90 -8.83
N ALA A 251 -6.38 -5.00 -9.95
CA ALA A 251 -6.09 -3.85 -10.80
C ALA A 251 -7.38 -3.21 -11.36
N TYR A 252 -8.35 -4.03 -11.79
CA TYR A 252 -9.64 -3.58 -12.31
C TYR A 252 -10.43 -2.78 -11.28
N HIS A 253 -10.63 -3.33 -10.09
CA HIS A 253 -11.38 -2.66 -9.03
C HIS A 253 -10.67 -1.43 -8.47
N THR A 254 -9.32 -1.46 -8.40
CA THR A 254 -8.53 -0.29 -8.01
C THR A 254 -8.70 0.85 -9.00
N GLN A 255 -8.69 0.57 -10.30
CA GLN A 255 -8.92 1.60 -11.31
C GLN A 255 -10.34 2.15 -11.28
N LEU A 256 -11.36 1.31 -11.05
CA LEU A 256 -12.73 1.78 -10.84
C LEU A 256 -12.82 2.73 -9.63
N TYR A 257 -12.21 2.36 -8.51
CA TYR A 257 -12.16 3.22 -7.33
C TYR A 257 -11.51 4.58 -7.64
N TYR A 258 -10.39 4.60 -8.36
CA TYR A 258 -9.77 5.87 -8.77
C TYR A 258 -10.58 6.61 -9.84
N ALA A 259 -11.35 5.91 -10.66
CA ALA A 259 -12.25 6.56 -11.60
C ALA A 259 -13.37 7.33 -10.89
N GLU A 260 -13.82 6.86 -9.73
CA GLU A 260 -14.83 7.52 -8.90
C GLU A 260 -14.22 8.62 -8.01
N THR A 261 -13.01 8.43 -7.48
CA THR A 261 -12.44 9.28 -6.44
C THR A 261 -11.42 10.32 -6.92
N LEU A 262 -10.80 10.12 -8.08
CA LEU A 262 -9.79 11.01 -8.64
C LEU A 262 -10.20 11.59 -10.01
N SER A 263 -10.43 10.74 -11.00
CA SER A 263 -10.80 11.18 -12.35
C SER A 263 -11.40 10.03 -13.17
N PRO A 264 -12.43 10.28 -13.98
CA PRO A 264 -12.96 9.31 -14.94
C PRO A 264 -11.91 8.70 -15.90
N ASP A 265 -10.77 9.35 -16.05
CA ASP A 265 -9.67 8.88 -16.90
C ASP A 265 -9.11 7.52 -16.44
N PHE A 266 -9.26 7.18 -15.14
CA PHE A 266 -8.83 5.91 -14.56
C PHE A 266 -9.71 4.71 -14.93
N LYS A 267 -10.77 4.89 -15.72
CA LYS A 267 -11.56 3.72 -16.18
C LYS A 267 -10.64 2.66 -16.76
N PRO A 268 -10.86 1.37 -16.38
CA PRO A 268 -10.03 0.25 -16.86
C PRO A 268 -9.95 0.21 -18.39
N GLY A 269 -8.75 -0.12 -18.91
CA GLY A 269 -8.55 -0.31 -20.33
C GLY A 269 -9.30 -1.53 -20.88
N LYS A 270 -9.34 -1.67 -22.20
CA LYS A 270 -10.07 -2.73 -22.91
C LYS A 270 -9.62 -4.12 -22.49
N VAL A 271 -8.30 -4.39 -22.52
CA VAL A 271 -7.75 -5.71 -22.18
C VAL A 271 -7.99 -6.05 -20.73
N LEU A 272 -7.80 -5.10 -19.80
CA LEU A 272 -8.07 -5.31 -18.38
C LEU A 272 -9.56 -5.64 -18.13
N THR A 273 -10.46 -4.94 -18.81
CA THR A 273 -11.92 -5.20 -18.74
C THR A 273 -12.26 -6.59 -19.29
N MET A 274 -11.68 -6.97 -20.42
CA MET A 274 -11.87 -8.32 -20.99
C MET A 274 -11.38 -9.40 -20.01
N GLN A 275 -10.15 -9.27 -19.50
CA GLN A 275 -9.59 -10.26 -18.56
C GLN A 275 -10.45 -10.41 -17.29
N ASN A 276 -10.99 -9.30 -16.78
CA ASN A 276 -11.87 -9.35 -15.60
C ASN A 276 -13.19 -10.07 -15.92
N ASN A 277 -13.81 -9.79 -17.07
CA ASN A 277 -15.09 -10.37 -17.46
C ASN A 277 -14.96 -11.86 -17.82
N ASP A 278 -13.85 -12.25 -18.45
CA ASP A 278 -13.57 -13.63 -18.88
C ASP A 278 -13.03 -14.50 -17.73
N GLY A 279 -12.74 -13.90 -16.56
CA GLY A 279 -12.17 -14.61 -15.43
C GLY A 279 -10.71 -15.01 -15.60
N THR A 280 -9.98 -14.41 -16.56
CA THR A 280 -8.54 -14.65 -16.79
C THR A 280 -7.71 -13.72 -15.87
N LEU A 281 -7.77 -14.02 -14.56
CA LEU A 281 -7.31 -13.10 -13.51
C LEU A 281 -5.83 -13.29 -13.10
N GLY A 282 -5.06 -14.03 -13.89
CA GLY A 282 -3.67 -14.32 -13.63
C GLY A 282 -3.45 -15.60 -12.82
N LYS A 283 -2.45 -15.58 -11.93
CA LYS A 283 -2.02 -16.75 -11.14
C LYS A 283 -3.18 -17.46 -10.43
N LYS A 284 -4.11 -16.73 -9.85
CA LYS A 284 -5.21 -17.31 -9.03
C LYS A 284 -6.22 -18.12 -9.83
N THR A 285 -6.33 -17.87 -11.15
CA THR A 285 -7.22 -18.60 -12.05
C THR A 285 -6.45 -19.48 -13.03
N GLY A 286 -5.10 -19.49 -12.96
CA GLY A 286 -4.24 -20.26 -13.83
C GLY A 286 -3.96 -19.63 -15.19
N GLN A 287 -4.65 -18.53 -15.54
CA GLN A 287 -4.51 -17.82 -16.81
C GLN A 287 -4.66 -16.31 -16.61
N GLY A 288 -3.77 -15.54 -17.24
CA GLY A 288 -3.79 -14.10 -17.36
C GLY A 288 -3.16 -13.67 -18.69
N PHE A 289 -2.18 -12.76 -18.66
CA PHE A 289 -1.31 -12.52 -19.82
C PHE A 289 -0.56 -13.79 -20.22
N TYR A 290 -0.23 -14.61 -19.21
CA TYR A 290 0.51 -15.86 -19.36
C TYR A 290 -0.25 -17.03 -18.74
N ASP A 291 0.13 -18.25 -19.20
CA ASP A 291 -0.31 -19.50 -18.59
C ASP A 291 0.46 -19.79 -17.29
N TRP A 292 -0.27 -19.94 -16.19
CA TRP A 292 0.25 -20.23 -14.85
C TRP A 292 0.08 -21.71 -14.45
N SER A 293 -0.48 -22.57 -15.30
CA SER A 293 -0.76 -23.98 -15.00
C SER A 293 0.51 -24.78 -14.68
N LYS A 294 1.65 -24.36 -15.22
CA LYS A 294 2.98 -24.96 -14.99
C LYS A 294 3.84 -24.18 -13.99
N GLY A 295 3.23 -23.31 -13.19
CA GLY A 295 3.93 -22.45 -12.25
C GLY A 295 4.25 -21.08 -12.84
N ARG A 296 5.26 -20.39 -12.27
CA ARG A 296 5.61 -19.01 -12.67
C ARG A 296 6.12 -18.96 -14.12
N PRO A 297 5.49 -18.18 -15.00
CA PRO A 297 5.92 -17.95 -16.36
C PRO A 297 7.34 -17.36 -16.44
N LYS A 298 8.07 -17.69 -17.50
CA LYS A 298 9.38 -17.14 -17.85
C LYS A 298 9.33 -16.62 -19.27
N PRO A 299 8.79 -15.41 -19.51
CA PRO A 299 8.67 -14.85 -20.84
C PRO A 299 10.03 -14.60 -21.49
N ASP A 300 10.10 -14.78 -22.82
CA ASP A 300 11.28 -14.41 -23.63
C ASP A 300 11.29 -12.89 -23.87
N LEU A 301 12.20 -12.19 -23.22
CA LEU A 301 12.34 -10.73 -23.32
C LEU A 301 13.37 -10.29 -24.38
N SER A 302 13.81 -11.19 -25.26
CA SER A 302 14.85 -10.90 -26.26
C SER A 302 14.42 -9.87 -27.32
N LYS A 303 13.11 -9.74 -27.55
CA LYS A 303 12.54 -8.80 -28.52
C LYS A 303 11.64 -7.79 -27.81
N LYS A 304 11.72 -6.52 -28.23
CA LYS A 304 10.89 -5.42 -27.75
C LYS A 304 9.83 -5.05 -28.77
N ALA A 305 8.68 -4.60 -28.29
CA ALA A 305 7.62 -4.06 -29.13
C ALA A 305 7.93 -2.63 -29.64
N GLY A 306 8.76 -1.88 -28.94
CA GLY A 306 9.08 -0.48 -29.24
C GLY A 306 7.94 0.50 -28.96
N LEU A 307 7.00 0.14 -28.07
CA LEU A 307 5.84 0.96 -27.77
C LEU A 307 6.04 1.90 -26.58
N VAL A 308 7.01 1.63 -25.72
CA VAL A 308 7.15 2.30 -24.41
C VAL A 308 8.20 3.41 -24.47
N ASN A 309 7.77 4.63 -24.15
CA ASN A 309 8.66 5.70 -23.74
C ASN A 309 8.73 5.74 -22.21
N ARG A 310 9.86 5.32 -21.62
CA ARG A 310 10.04 5.24 -20.16
C ARG A 310 9.99 6.58 -19.46
N LEU A 311 10.35 7.66 -20.16
CA LEU A 311 10.31 9.01 -19.61
C LEU A 311 8.86 9.43 -19.28
N VAL A 312 7.88 8.90 -20.01
CA VAL A 312 6.45 9.16 -19.73
C VAL A 312 6.04 8.65 -18.35
N PHE A 313 6.53 7.46 -17.92
CA PHE A 313 6.27 6.97 -16.57
C PHE A 313 6.88 7.88 -15.50
N ALA A 314 8.12 8.34 -15.72
CA ALA A 314 8.76 9.29 -14.81
C ALA A 314 7.99 10.62 -14.74
N ALA A 315 7.54 11.13 -15.89
CA ALA A 315 6.73 12.35 -15.96
C ALA A 315 5.39 12.21 -15.22
N ILE A 316 4.67 11.09 -15.44
CA ILE A 316 3.39 10.82 -14.79
C ILE A 316 3.55 10.75 -13.27
N THR A 317 4.54 10.00 -12.79
CA THR A 317 4.74 9.83 -11.34
C THR A 317 5.27 11.10 -10.67
N ALA A 318 6.10 11.89 -11.34
CA ALA A 318 6.54 13.20 -10.85
C ALA A 318 5.38 14.20 -10.77
N ASN A 319 4.51 14.23 -11.78
CA ASN A 319 3.32 15.06 -11.79
C ASN A 319 2.38 14.74 -10.61
N GLU A 320 2.17 13.46 -10.36
CA GLU A 320 1.33 13.04 -9.24
C GLU A 320 2.00 13.35 -7.89
N GLY A 321 3.32 13.21 -7.80
CA GLY A 321 4.08 13.66 -6.63
C GLY A 321 3.91 15.17 -6.38
N CYS A 322 3.93 16.01 -7.42
CA CYS A 322 3.63 17.43 -7.29
C CYS A 322 2.17 17.68 -6.87
N ARG A 323 1.20 16.92 -7.38
CA ARG A 323 -0.22 17.06 -6.97
C ARG A 323 -0.45 16.76 -5.50
N ILE A 324 0.15 15.71 -4.96
CA ILE A 324 0.02 15.42 -3.53
C ILE A 324 0.70 16.46 -2.64
N LEU A 325 1.73 17.18 -3.15
CA LEU A 325 2.30 18.37 -2.49
C LEU A 325 1.32 19.55 -2.56
N GLU A 326 0.71 19.85 -3.71
CA GLU A 326 -0.31 20.88 -3.86
C GLU A 326 -1.52 20.64 -2.96
N GLU A 327 -1.96 19.40 -2.87
CA GLU A 327 -3.06 18.98 -1.98
C GLU A 327 -2.67 19.01 -0.50
N GLY A 328 -1.37 19.07 -0.18
CA GLY A 328 -0.84 19.03 1.19
C GLY A 328 -0.96 17.65 1.85
N VAL A 329 -0.95 16.58 1.06
CA VAL A 329 -0.90 15.18 1.52
C VAL A 329 0.48 14.87 2.10
N ALA A 330 1.52 15.39 1.45
CA ALA A 330 2.90 15.46 1.94
C ALA A 330 3.37 16.92 1.91
N ASN A 331 4.40 17.23 2.67
CA ASN A 331 4.97 18.59 2.75
C ASN A 331 6.36 18.71 2.13
N SER A 332 6.94 17.59 1.66
CA SER A 332 8.27 17.53 1.09
C SER A 332 8.33 16.49 -0.01
N TRP A 333 9.02 16.84 -1.11
CA TRP A 333 9.28 15.89 -2.18
C TRP A 333 10.24 14.76 -1.74
N LYS A 334 11.12 15.04 -0.77
CA LYS A 334 12.02 14.01 -0.20
C LYS A 334 11.25 12.91 0.51
N VAL A 335 10.19 13.28 1.25
CA VAL A 335 9.31 12.29 1.90
C VAL A 335 8.67 11.37 0.88
N ILE A 336 8.28 11.90 -0.29
CA ILE A 336 7.70 11.09 -1.38
C ILE A 336 8.72 10.08 -1.92
N ASP A 337 9.93 10.54 -2.23
CA ASP A 337 10.98 9.66 -2.78
C ASP A 337 11.42 8.60 -1.76
N GLU A 338 11.58 8.97 -0.50
CA GLU A 338 11.91 8.03 0.58
C GLU A 338 10.79 7.01 0.81
N ALA A 339 9.52 7.42 0.75
CA ALA A 339 8.40 6.50 0.86
C ALA A 339 8.39 5.49 -0.29
N ILE A 340 8.62 5.94 -1.53
CA ILE A 340 8.70 5.05 -2.69
C ILE A 340 9.90 4.09 -2.55
N LEU A 341 11.07 4.59 -2.16
CA LEU A 341 12.25 3.76 -1.94
C LEU A 341 12.02 2.71 -0.84
N ALA A 342 11.41 3.11 0.27
CA ALA A 342 11.15 2.20 1.39
C ALA A 342 10.02 1.18 1.09
N GLY A 343 9.01 1.58 0.31
CA GLY A 343 7.86 0.75 -0.01
C GLY A 343 8.01 -0.11 -1.26
N MET A 344 8.82 0.33 -2.23
CA MET A 344 8.89 -0.31 -3.55
C MET A 344 10.30 -0.75 -3.95
N ASN A 345 11.32 -0.36 -3.18
CA ASN A 345 12.74 -0.69 -3.41
C ASN A 345 13.29 -0.18 -4.77
N PHE A 346 12.76 0.97 -5.24
CA PHE A 346 13.34 1.71 -6.36
C PHE A 346 13.31 3.22 -6.07
N PRO A 347 14.17 4.04 -6.74
CA PRO A 347 14.20 5.48 -6.52
C PRO A 347 12.85 6.14 -6.85
N GLY A 348 12.45 7.12 -6.04
CA GLY A 348 11.29 7.93 -6.33
C GLY A 348 11.51 8.89 -7.51
N PRO A 349 10.45 9.48 -8.07
CA PRO A 349 10.53 10.30 -9.28
C PRO A 349 10.91 11.76 -9.01
N MET A 350 10.80 12.23 -7.76
CA MET A 350 10.83 13.66 -7.47
C MET A 350 12.22 14.26 -7.61
N LYS A 351 13.27 13.54 -7.15
CA LYS A 351 14.66 13.99 -7.32
C LYS A 351 15.02 14.20 -8.80
N TYR A 352 14.64 13.27 -9.68
CA TYR A 352 14.83 13.43 -11.11
C TYR A 352 14.06 14.65 -11.65
N ALA A 353 12.84 14.82 -11.18
CA ALA A 353 11.99 15.93 -11.59
C ALA A 353 12.55 17.30 -11.18
N THR A 354 13.32 17.42 -10.10
CA THR A 354 13.92 18.72 -9.69
C THR A 354 14.82 19.32 -10.77
N GLU A 355 15.42 18.48 -11.61
CA GLU A 355 16.35 18.89 -12.67
C GLU A 355 15.69 18.90 -14.07
N HIS A 356 14.51 18.24 -14.23
CA HIS A 356 13.90 17.98 -15.54
C HIS A 356 12.42 18.41 -15.66
N TYR A 357 11.88 19.18 -14.72
CA TYR A 357 10.44 19.47 -14.64
C TYR A 357 9.87 20.14 -15.91
N GLU A 358 10.67 20.96 -16.61
CA GLU A 358 10.23 21.60 -17.88
C GLU A 358 10.05 20.57 -19.00
N GLU A 359 11.02 19.63 -19.16
CA GLU A 359 10.95 18.55 -20.12
C GLU A 359 9.77 17.62 -19.82
N LEU A 360 9.61 17.23 -18.55
CA LEU A 360 8.52 16.36 -18.10
C LEU A 360 7.16 17.01 -18.31
N SER A 361 7.04 18.32 -18.07
CA SER A 361 5.80 19.07 -18.32
C SER A 361 5.42 19.08 -19.80
N LYS A 362 6.36 19.35 -20.70
CA LYS A 362 6.13 19.33 -22.16
C LYS A 362 5.69 17.93 -22.62
N LEU A 363 6.34 16.90 -22.12
CA LEU A 363 6.00 15.51 -22.45
C LEU A 363 4.59 15.15 -21.99
N LEU A 364 4.16 15.63 -20.83
CA LEU A 364 2.82 15.38 -20.32
C LEU A 364 1.75 16.13 -21.09
N GLU A 365 2.01 17.35 -21.56
CA GLU A 365 1.09 18.05 -22.47
C GLU A 365 0.84 17.21 -23.74
N GLU A 366 1.93 16.74 -24.40
CA GLU A 366 1.83 15.88 -25.58
C GLU A 366 1.03 14.60 -25.29
N TYR A 367 1.38 13.88 -24.21
CA TYR A 367 0.78 12.59 -23.92
C TYR A 367 -0.65 12.70 -23.36
N SER A 368 -1.01 13.77 -22.70
CA SER A 368 -2.39 14.02 -22.28
C SER A 368 -3.35 14.12 -23.47
N GLU A 369 -2.90 14.78 -24.56
CA GLU A 369 -3.65 14.88 -25.82
C GLU A 369 -3.64 13.55 -26.58
N LYS A 370 -2.47 12.93 -26.75
CA LYS A 370 -2.30 11.67 -27.48
C LYS A 370 -3.13 10.52 -26.91
N LEU A 371 -3.28 10.45 -25.59
CA LEU A 371 -4.02 9.41 -24.88
C LEU A 371 -5.48 9.80 -24.64
N ASP A 372 -5.86 11.03 -24.90
CA ASP A 372 -7.15 11.62 -24.52
C ASP A 372 -7.41 11.42 -23.00
N LYS A 373 -6.40 11.81 -22.20
CA LYS A 373 -6.40 11.69 -20.74
C LYS A 373 -6.05 13.02 -20.08
N PRO A 374 -7.03 13.91 -19.89
CA PRO A 374 -6.84 15.22 -19.24
C PRO A 374 -6.17 15.16 -17.86
N TYR A 375 -6.33 14.06 -17.13
CA TYR A 375 -5.66 13.86 -15.85
C TYR A 375 -4.13 13.86 -15.96
N LEU A 376 -3.57 13.54 -17.11
CA LEU A 376 -2.10 13.54 -17.32
C LEU A 376 -1.52 14.94 -17.53
N LYS A 377 -2.34 15.98 -17.74
CA LYS A 377 -1.83 17.35 -17.87
C LYS A 377 -0.97 17.74 -16.67
N PRO A 378 0.17 18.39 -16.89
CA PRO A 378 1.04 18.79 -15.80
C PRO A 378 0.32 19.77 -14.86
N CYS A 379 0.45 19.55 -13.55
CA CYS A 379 -0.07 20.44 -12.52
C CYS A 379 0.79 21.72 -12.42
N GLU A 380 0.28 22.76 -11.78
CA GLU A 380 0.95 24.05 -11.70
C GLU A 380 2.28 23.98 -10.94
N LEU A 381 2.34 23.13 -9.91
CA LEU A 381 3.56 22.96 -9.13
C LEU A 381 4.68 22.30 -9.95
N LEU A 382 4.36 21.32 -10.81
CA LEU A 382 5.35 20.73 -11.73
C LEU A 382 5.78 21.74 -12.77
N LYS A 383 4.85 22.47 -13.43
CA LYS A 383 5.16 23.48 -14.45
C LYS A 383 6.09 24.57 -13.93
N SER A 384 5.83 25.03 -12.71
CA SER A 384 6.57 26.14 -12.12
C SER A 384 7.91 25.75 -11.52
N GLY A 385 8.15 24.46 -11.28
CA GLY A 385 9.35 23.98 -10.56
C GLY A 385 9.40 24.35 -9.08
N LYS A 386 8.39 25.03 -8.53
CA LYS A 386 8.40 25.51 -7.13
C LYS A 386 8.48 24.41 -6.08
N PHE A 387 8.13 23.17 -6.45
CA PHE A 387 8.26 22.01 -5.54
C PHE A 387 9.73 21.74 -5.15
N VAL A 388 10.71 22.20 -5.94
CA VAL A 388 12.15 22.00 -5.67
C VAL A 388 12.52 22.52 -4.28
N ASP A 389 11.91 23.62 -3.85
CA ASP A 389 12.13 24.26 -2.54
C ASP A 389 11.34 23.61 -1.39
N MET A 390 10.44 22.65 -1.68
CA MET A 390 9.66 21.92 -0.68
C MET A 390 10.47 20.71 -0.16
N ILE A 391 11.46 20.98 0.70
CA ILE A 391 12.47 20.02 1.16
C ILE A 391 12.06 19.38 2.49
#